data_de594eebd76890b31071adfc8d7fef0d
#
_entry.id   de594eebd76890b31071adfc8d7fef0d
#
_cell.length_a   1.000
_cell.length_b   1.000
_cell.length_c   1.000
_cell.angle_alpha   90.00
_cell.angle_beta   90.00
_cell.angle_gamma   90.00
#
_symmetry.space_group_name_H-M   'P 1'
#
loop_
_entity.id
_entity.type
_entity.pdbx_description
1 polymer ?
#
loop_
_entity_poly.entity_id
_entity_poly.type
_entity_poly.pdbx_seq_one_letter_code
_entity_poly.pdbx_strand_id
1 'polypeptide(L)'
;MGKRIRVQRRGRGGSTFRASTHKRVAPARYPHAIGVKENLDTVINGVIEDFVHDPGRGSPLAMIRFENGETCYTVVPEGVHTGGQIQIGGKASVDVGNILPVGKIPEGTIICNVELRPGDGGKLSKSSGAYATVVSHTPQGTSIKLPSGKSKYIADSCRATIGVVSGAGRTDKPFLKSGAKFHLMKARGRKYPRTRGRAMVAA
;
A
#
# COMPACT_ATOMS: atom_id res chain seq x y z
N MET A 1 24.79 17.50 -30.19
CA MET A 1 23.47 16.93 -29.81
C MET A 1 23.33 16.89 -28.30
N GLY A 2 22.22 17.42 -27.76
CA GLY A 2 21.96 17.46 -26.31
C GLY A 2 21.74 16.07 -25.71
N LYS A 3 21.99 15.92 -24.41
CA LYS A 3 21.70 14.70 -23.68
C LYS A 3 20.17 14.55 -23.51
N ARG A 4 19.67 13.30 -23.50
CA ARG A 4 18.25 13.02 -23.26
C ARG A 4 17.80 13.61 -21.92
N ILE A 5 16.63 14.21 -21.91
CA ILE A 5 16.02 14.78 -20.70
C ILE A 5 15.78 13.69 -19.63
N ARG A 6 15.70 14.09 -18.38
CA ARG A 6 15.62 13.14 -17.24
C ARG A 6 14.39 12.23 -17.31
N VAL A 7 13.26 12.74 -17.79
CA VAL A 7 12.01 11.95 -17.90
C VAL A 7 12.21 10.80 -18.88
N GLN A 8 12.79 11.06 -20.04
CA GLN A 8 13.13 10.02 -21.05
C GLN A 8 14.13 9.00 -20.50
N ARG A 9 15.14 9.45 -19.74
CA ARG A 9 16.13 8.55 -19.10
C ARG A 9 15.48 7.68 -18.02
N ARG A 10 14.51 8.23 -17.27
CA ARG A 10 13.74 7.49 -16.26
C ARG A 10 12.90 6.39 -16.90
N GLY A 11 12.19 6.70 -17.99
CA GLY A 11 11.32 5.76 -18.69
C GLY A 11 12.06 4.54 -19.25
N ARG A 12 13.38 4.66 -19.51
CA ARG A 12 14.22 3.54 -19.98
C ARG A 12 14.62 2.53 -18.88
N GLY A 13 14.37 2.81 -17.62
CA GLY A 13 14.67 1.87 -16.54
C GLY A 13 16.14 1.54 -16.32
N GLY A 14 17.07 2.42 -16.73
CA GLY A 14 18.51 2.21 -16.52
C GLY A 14 18.89 2.09 -15.04
N SER A 15 20.12 1.65 -14.74
CA SER A 15 20.62 1.34 -13.37
C SER A 15 20.35 2.43 -12.33
N THR A 16 20.40 3.70 -12.75
CA THR A 16 20.13 4.85 -11.87
C THR A 16 18.66 4.92 -11.38
N PHE A 17 17.73 4.40 -12.18
CA PHE A 17 16.28 4.47 -11.92
C PHE A 17 15.66 3.12 -11.59
N ARG A 18 16.44 2.06 -11.62
CA ARG A 18 16.01 0.71 -11.26
C ARG A 18 15.99 0.56 -9.74
N ALA A 19 14.87 0.18 -9.18
CA ALA A 19 14.79 -0.19 -7.76
C ALA A 19 15.51 -1.53 -7.53
N SER A 20 16.14 -1.68 -6.35
CA SER A 20 16.81 -2.92 -5.94
C SER A 20 15.78 -3.97 -5.51
N THR A 21 15.04 -4.53 -6.47
CA THR A 21 13.93 -5.46 -6.19
C THR A 21 14.39 -6.77 -5.55
N HIS A 22 15.64 -7.20 -5.81
CA HIS A 22 16.24 -8.38 -5.20
C HIS A 22 16.40 -8.30 -3.67
N LYS A 23 16.30 -7.10 -3.10
CA LYS A 23 16.33 -6.87 -1.65
C LYS A 23 14.95 -6.87 -1.01
N ARG A 24 13.89 -7.00 -1.78
CA ARG A 24 12.53 -7.01 -1.27
C ARG A 24 12.14 -8.43 -0.84
N VAL A 25 11.38 -8.51 0.24
CA VAL A 25 10.94 -9.77 0.80
C VAL A 25 9.83 -10.38 -0.06
N ALA A 26 8.75 -9.64 -0.27
CA ALA A 26 7.59 -10.14 -0.99
C ALA A 26 6.74 -9.00 -1.61
N PRO A 27 5.88 -9.32 -2.58
CA PRO A 27 4.84 -8.42 -3.03
C PRO A 27 3.76 -8.29 -1.94
N ALA A 28 3.46 -7.06 -1.51
CA ALA A 28 2.35 -6.81 -0.60
C ALA A 28 1.04 -6.88 -1.37
N ARG A 29 0.31 -7.99 -1.25
CA ARG A 29 -0.95 -8.24 -1.95
C ARG A 29 -1.87 -9.08 -1.09
N TYR A 30 -3.18 -8.87 -1.23
CA TYR A 30 -4.17 -9.79 -0.71
C TYR A 30 -4.10 -11.13 -1.44
N PRO A 31 -4.47 -12.25 -0.81
CA PRO A 31 -4.56 -13.55 -1.48
C PRO A 31 -5.56 -13.47 -2.63
N HIS A 32 -5.25 -14.16 -3.73
CA HIS A 32 -6.04 -14.04 -4.95
C HIS A 32 -7.36 -14.79 -4.84
N ALA A 33 -7.34 -15.94 -4.17
CA ALA A 33 -8.49 -16.85 -4.08
C ALA A 33 -9.58 -16.40 -3.09
N ILE A 34 -9.23 -15.54 -2.13
CA ILE A 34 -10.12 -15.21 -1.03
C ILE A 34 -10.84 -13.88 -1.29
N GLY A 35 -12.19 -13.90 -1.26
CA GLY A 35 -13.01 -12.68 -1.31
C GLY A 35 -13.18 -12.06 -2.70
N VAL A 36 -12.90 -12.79 -3.77
CA VAL A 36 -13.22 -12.39 -5.15
C VAL A 36 -14.55 -13.03 -5.57
N LYS A 37 -15.47 -12.23 -6.08
CA LYS A 37 -16.81 -12.47 -6.66
C LYS A 37 -17.68 -13.63 -6.12
N GLU A 38 -17.12 -14.81 -5.83
CA GLU A 38 -17.89 -16.00 -5.47
C GLU A 38 -18.01 -16.21 -3.94
N ASN A 39 -17.17 -15.52 -3.13
CA ASN A 39 -17.10 -15.71 -1.67
C ASN A 39 -17.32 -14.42 -0.87
N LEU A 40 -18.13 -13.48 -1.38
CA LEU A 40 -18.42 -12.22 -0.69
C LEU A 40 -19.11 -12.40 0.68
N ASP A 41 -19.72 -13.56 0.92
CA ASP A 41 -20.43 -13.86 2.16
C ASP A 41 -19.66 -14.80 3.12
N THR A 42 -18.45 -15.18 2.76
CA THR A 42 -17.59 -16.01 3.62
C THR A 42 -16.65 -15.13 4.45
N VAL A 43 -16.28 -15.64 5.63
CA VAL A 43 -15.21 -15.10 6.46
C VAL A 43 -14.15 -16.17 6.60
N ILE A 44 -12.90 -15.80 6.35
CA ILE A 44 -11.74 -16.65 6.60
C ILE A 44 -10.87 -15.94 7.63
N ASN A 45 -10.56 -16.63 8.71
CA ASN A 45 -9.67 -16.11 9.73
C ASN A 45 -8.22 -16.35 9.33
N GLY A 46 -7.37 -15.44 9.75
CA GLY A 46 -5.92 -15.55 9.61
C GLY A 46 -5.24 -15.03 10.87
N VAL A 47 -4.00 -15.43 11.06
CA VAL A 47 -3.17 -15.00 12.18
C VAL A 47 -1.94 -14.30 11.63
N ILE A 48 -1.57 -13.17 12.25
CA ILE A 48 -0.31 -12.48 11.95
C ILE A 48 0.82 -13.26 12.62
N GLU A 49 1.66 -13.89 11.80
CA GLU A 49 2.81 -14.64 12.33
C GLU A 49 3.98 -13.74 12.68
N ASP A 50 4.32 -12.80 11.79
CA ASP A 50 5.48 -11.95 11.97
C ASP A 50 5.36 -10.61 11.21
N PHE A 51 6.16 -9.63 11.63
CA PHE A 51 6.37 -8.37 10.94
C PHE A 51 7.74 -8.32 10.30
N VAL A 52 7.78 -8.26 8.98
CA VAL A 52 9.02 -8.32 8.20
C VAL A 52 9.37 -6.95 7.63
N HIS A 53 10.64 -6.54 7.79
CA HIS A 53 11.14 -5.32 7.16
C HIS A 53 11.36 -5.51 5.66
N ASP A 54 10.71 -4.69 4.83
CA ASP A 54 10.95 -4.63 3.39
C ASP A 54 11.71 -3.35 3.01
N PRO A 55 12.97 -3.42 2.56
CA PRO A 55 13.81 -2.25 2.26
C PRO A 55 13.24 -1.29 1.23
N GLY A 56 12.30 -1.72 0.41
CA GLY A 56 11.66 -0.88 -0.61
C GLY A 56 10.47 -0.07 -0.10
N ARG A 57 10.03 -0.29 1.14
CA ARG A 57 8.80 0.29 1.71
C ARG A 57 9.12 1.13 2.94
N GLY A 58 8.19 1.98 3.31
CA GLY A 58 8.26 2.75 4.55
C GLY A 58 7.51 2.08 5.71
N SER A 59 6.58 1.19 5.39
CA SER A 59 5.81 0.38 6.33
C SER A 59 6.36 -1.05 6.34
N PRO A 60 6.38 -1.73 7.48
CA PRO A 60 6.66 -3.17 7.54
C PRO A 60 5.59 -3.97 6.80
N LEU A 61 5.87 -5.23 6.51
CA LEU A 61 4.91 -6.19 6.00
C LEU A 61 4.50 -7.15 7.11
N ALA A 62 3.20 -7.43 7.22
CA ALA A 62 2.71 -8.55 8.02
C ALA A 62 2.72 -9.81 7.16
N MET A 63 3.26 -10.89 7.70
CA MET A 63 3.07 -12.23 7.21
C MET A 63 1.81 -12.79 7.89
N ILE A 64 0.79 -13.06 7.10
CA ILE A 64 -0.50 -13.58 7.57
C ILE A 64 -0.67 -14.99 7.05
N ARG A 65 -0.96 -15.93 7.95
CA ARG A 65 -1.38 -17.29 7.62
C ARG A 65 -2.87 -17.42 7.83
N PHE A 66 -3.58 -17.85 6.81
CA PHE A 66 -5.02 -18.11 6.85
C PHE A 66 -5.31 -19.57 7.18
N GLU A 67 -6.53 -19.84 7.71
CA GLU A 67 -7.00 -21.18 8.04
C GLU A 67 -6.99 -22.16 6.85
N ASN A 68 -7.13 -21.64 5.63
CA ASN A 68 -7.03 -22.43 4.39
C ASN A 68 -5.59 -22.84 4.03
N GLY A 69 -4.60 -22.49 4.84
CA GLY A 69 -3.18 -22.77 4.61
C GLY A 69 -2.47 -21.75 3.70
N GLU A 70 -3.17 -20.80 3.11
CA GLU A 70 -2.53 -19.74 2.33
C GLU A 70 -1.79 -18.76 3.22
N THR A 71 -0.60 -18.33 2.76
CA THR A 71 0.16 -17.25 3.39
C THR A 71 0.22 -16.04 2.47
N CYS A 72 0.07 -14.85 3.03
CA CYS A 72 0.23 -13.63 2.27
C CYS A 72 1.03 -12.57 3.03
N TYR A 73 1.61 -11.65 2.27
CA TYR A 73 2.26 -10.46 2.81
C TYR A 73 1.44 -9.22 2.49
N THR A 74 1.06 -8.47 3.51
CA THR A 74 0.31 -7.21 3.35
C THR A 74 0.95 -6.08 4.13
N VAL A 75 0.58 -4.84 3.83
CA VAL A 75 1.02 -3.70 4.64
C VAL A 75 0.33 -3.75 6.00
N VAL A 76 1.07 -3.45 7.05
CA VAL A 76 0.59 -3.50 8.44
C VAL A 76 -0.23 -2.25 8.75
N PRO A 77 -1.50 -2.37 9.18
CA PRO A 77 -2.21 -1.28 9.81
C PRO A 77 -1.61 -0.93 11.19
N GLU A 78 -1.82 0.28 11.65
CA GLU A 78 -1.47 0.69 12.99
C GLU A 78 -2.41 0.04 14.01
N GLY A 79 -1.87 -0.41 15.15
CA GLY A 79 -2.65 -1.04 16.22
C GLY A 79 -2.73 -2.58 16.16
N VAL A 80 -2.22 -3.23 15.12
CA VAL A 80 -2.16 -4.71 15.07
C VAL A 80 -0.85 -5.24 15.66
N HIS A 81 -0.86 -6.47 16.18
CA HIS A 81 0.28 -7.14 16.82
C HIS A 81 0.48 -8.56 16.27
N THR A 82 1.65 -9.12 16.52
CA THR A 82 1.94 -10.52 16.21
C THR A 82 1.08 -11.44 17.06
N GLY A 83 0.58 -12.53 16.48
CA GLY A 83 -0.43 -13.40 17.08
C GLY A 83 -1.86 -12.85 17.00
N GLY A 84 -2.06 -11.61 16.55
CA GLY A 84 -3.38 -11.02 16.34
C GLY A 84 -4.15 -11.71 15.22
N GLN A 85 -5.46 -11.82 15.41
CA GLN A 85 -6.36 -12.40 14.42
C GLN A 85 -6.77 -11.34 13.39
N ILE A 86 -6.87 -11.73 12.15
CA ILE A 86 -7.37 -10.91 11.04
C ILE A 86 -8.42 -11.72 10.29
N GLN A 87 -9.49 -11.06 9.94
CA GLN A 87 -10.57 -11.62 9.12
C GLN A 87 -10.53 -11.06 7.71
N ILE A 88 -10.78 -11.92 6.73
CA ILE A 88 -10.99 -11.51 5.34
C ILE A 88 -12.33 -12.03 4.83
N GLY A 89 -13.15 -11.15 4.28
CA GLY A 89 -14.45 -11.53 3.71
C GLY A 89 -15.54 -10.50 3.92
N GLY A 90 -16.70 -10.73 3.33
CA GLY A 90 -17.79 -9.76 3.35
C GLY A 90 -18.63 -9.75 4.63
N LYS A 91 -18.47 -10.75 5.50
CA LYS A 91 -19.08 -10.81 6.84
C LYS A 91 -18.06 -10.61 7.96
N ALA A 92 -16.81 -10.22 7.62
CA ALA A 92 -15.80 -9.90 8.63
C ALA A 92 -16.25 -8.69 9.47
N SER A 93 -15.83 -8.65 10.74
CA SER A 93 -16.08 -7.51 11.61
C SER A 93 -15.36 -6.25 11.14
N VAL A 94 -15.92 -5.07 11.45
CA VAL A 94 -15.34 -3.77 11.09
C VAL A 94 -14.29 -3.37 12.12
N ASP A 95 -13.22 -4.18 12.23
CA ASP A 95 -12.13 -3.97 13.18
C ASP A 95 -10.82 -3.66 12.46
N VAL A 96 -9.89 -2.99 13.16
CA VAL A 96 -8.59 -2.61 12.62
C VAL A 96 -7.80 -3.87 12.22
N GLY A 97 -7.35 -3.89 10.98
CA GLY A 97 -6.61 -5.02 10.41
C GLY A 97 -7.44 -5.91 9.51
N ASN A 98 -8.74 -5.95 9.69
CA ASN A 98 -9.64 -6.79 8.89
C ASN A 98 -9.75 -6.28 7.45
N ILE A 99 -9.99 -7.22 6.54
CA ILE A 99 -10.03 -6.98 5.10
C ILE A 99 -11.45 -7.25 4.61
N LEU A 100 -12.14 -6.19 4.19
CA LEU A 100 -13.52 -6.24 3.74
C LEU A 100 -13.68 -5.70 2.32
N PRO A 101 -14.73 -6.11 1.60
CA PRO A 101 -15.20 -5.39 0.42
C PRO A 101 -15.62 -3.96 0.78
N VAL A 102 -15.23 -2.99 -0.03
CA VAL A 102 -15.45 -1.56 0.27
C VAL A 102 -16.93 -1.23 0.43
N GLY A 103 -17.81 -1.89 -0.32
CA GLY A 103 -19.26 -1.71 -0.21
C GLY A 103 -19.89 -2.20 1.11
N LYS A 104 -19.14 -2.96 1.92
CA LYS A 104 -19.59 -3.44 3.27
C LYS A 104 -19.01 -2.60 4.40
N ILE A 105 -18.12 -1.67 4.11
CA ILE A 105 -17.47 -0.82 5.11
C ILE A 105 -18.32 0.42 5.36
N PRO A 106 -18.66 0.77 6.59
CA PRO A 106 -19.47 1.96 6.90
C PRO A 106 -18.82 3.26 6.38
N GLU A 107 -19.67 4.22 6.02
CA GLU A 107 -19.23 5.57 5.65
C GLU A 107 -18.48 6.24 6.83
N GLY A 108 -17.49 7.07 6.50
CA GLY A 108 -16.60 7.69 7.48
C GLY A 108 -15.44 6.83 7.94
N THR A 109 -15.45 5.51 7.67
CA THR A 109 -14.38 4.60 8.10
C THR A 109 -13.07 4.89 7.38
N ILE A 110 -11.98 4.79 8.15
CA ILE A 110 -10.62 4.93 7.66
C ILE A 110 -10.13 3.57 7.14
N ILE A 111 -9.67 3.54 5.92
CA ILE A 111 -9.20 2.33 5.23
C ILE A 111 -7.83 2.53 4.59
N CYS A 112 -7.11 1.45 4.38
CA CYS A 112 -5.83 1.45 3.68
C CYS A 112 -5.71 0.25 2.72
N ASN A 113 -4.63 0.20 1.95
CA ASN A 113 -4.33 -0.89 1.02
C ASN A 113 -5.50 -1.24 0.07
N VAL A 114 -6.17 -0.23 -0.46
CA VAL A 114 -7.41 -0.37 -1.23
C VAL A 114 -7.14 -0.91 -2.63
N GLU A 115 -7.93 -1.86 -3.07
CA GLU A 115 -7.91 -2.35 -4.45
C GLU A 115 -8.48 -1.32 -5.42
N LEU A 116 -7.92 -1.27 -6.62
CA LEU A 116 -8.40 -0.43 -7.71
C LEU A 116 -9.40 -1.19 -8.59
N ARG A 117 -9.19 -2.49 -8.73
CA ARG A 117 -10.06 -3.45 -9.39
C ARG A 117 -10.17 -4.66 -8.47
N PRO A 118 -11.30 -5.36 -8.45
CA PRO A 118 -11.45 -6.56 -7.64
C PRO A 118 -10.35 -7.58 -7.95
N GLY A 119 -9.69 -8.11 -6.92
CA GLY A 119 -8.63 -9.12 -7.05
C GLY A 119 -7.25 -8.58 -7.42
N ASP A 120 -7.01 -7.27 -7.48
CA ASP A 120 -5.68 -6.72 -7.82
C ASP A 120 -4.71 -6.65 -6.63
N GLY A 121 -5.14 -7.06 -5.44
CA GLY A 121 -4.33 -7.25 -4.24
C GLY A 121 -3.98 -5.97 -3.49
N GLY A 122 -4.65 -4.87 -3.78
CA GLY A 122 -4.44 -3.57 -3.13
C GLY A 122 -3.34 -2.72 -3.78
N LYS A 123 -3.69 -1.50 -4.15
CA LYS A 123 -2.81 -0.55 -4.85
C LYS A 123 -2.82 0.86 -4.28
N LEU A 124 -3.92 1.28 -3.70
CA LEU A 124 -4.08 2.64 -3.17
C LEU A 124 -3.77 2.69 -1.67
N SER A 125 -3.35 3.86 -1.17
CA SER A 125 -3.09 4.12 0.26
C SER A 125 -2.21 3.05 0.93
N LYS A 126 -1.02 2.78 0.38
CA LYS A 126 -0.06 1.74 0.86
C LYS A 126 1.20 2.32 1.49
N SER A 127 1.40 3.61 1.44
CA SER A 127 2.59 4.25 2.04
C SER A 127 2.43 4.36 3.56
N SER A 128 3.54 4.37 4.29
CA SER A 128 3.52 4.59 5.75
C SER A 128 2.71 5.84 6.12
N GLY A 129 1.78 5.71 7.05
CA GLY A 129 0.87 6.76 7.49
C GLY A 129 -0.22 7.14 6.49
N ALA A 130 -0.33 6.44 5.35
CA ALA A 130 -1.37 6.74 4.38
C ALA A 130 -2.68 6.01 4.73
N TYR A 131 -3.78 6.73 4.51
CA TYR A 131 -5.13 6.19 4.63
C TYR A 131 -6.03 6.81 3.56
N ALA A 132 -7.16 6.21 3.34
CA ALA A 132 -8.28 6.76 2.58
C ALA A 132 -9.52 6.72 3.48
N THR A 133 -10.53 7.51 3.18
CA THR A 133 -11.79 7.52 3.93
C THR A 133 -12.93 7.14 3.00
N VAL A 134 -13.80 6.26 3.44
CA VAL A 134 -15.06 5.97 2.75
C VAL A 134 -15.97 7.17 2.91
N VAL A 135 -16.42 7.76 1.82
CA VAL A 135 -17.24 9.00 1.86
C VAL A 135 -18.72 8.66 1.75
N SER A 136 -19.08 7.90 0.73
CA SER A 136 -20.49 7.53 0.48
C SER A 136 -20.59 6.30 -0.41
N HIS A 137 -21.67 5.56 -0.26
CA HIS A 137 -22.07 4.48 -1.15
C HIS A 137 -23.08 4.99 -2.17
N THR A 138 -22.87 4.68 -3.44
CA THR A 138 -23.75 5.04 -4.56
C THR A 138 -24.04 3.83 -5.43
N PRO A 139 -25.10 3.82 -6.22
CA PRO A 139 -25.38 2.71 -7.14
C PRO A 139 -24.25 2.44 -8.15
N GLN A 140 -23.37 3.40 -8.39
CA GLN A 140 -22.22 3.26 -9.29
C GLN A 140 -20.97 2.70 -8.60
N GLY A 141 -21.01 2.51 -7.28
CA GLY A 141 -19.89 2.10 -6.43
C GLY A 141 -19.64 3.05 -5.26
N THR A 142 -18.64 2.72 -4.48
CA THR A 142 -18.27 3.48 -3.28
C THR A 142 -17.28 4.61 -3.61
N SER A 143 -17.60 5.80 -3.15
CA SER A 143 -16.73 6.98 -3.23
C SER A 143 -15.74 6.99 -2.06
N ILE A 144 -14.45 7.03 -2.35
CA ILE A 144 -13.39 7.14 -1.35
C ILE A 144 -12.56 8.42 -1.55
N LYS A 145 -12.17 9.05 -0.44
CA LYS A 145 -11.23 10.18 -0.43
C LYS A 145 -9.82 9.66 -0.22
N LEU A 146 -8.94 9.88 -1.19
CA LEU A 146 -7.55 9.44 -1.18
C LEU A 146 -6.65 10.39 -0.36
N PRO A 147 -5.43 9.95 0.05
CA PRO A 147 -4.45 10.80 0.74
C PRO A 147 -4.06 12.07 -0.04
N SER A 148 -4.26 12.06 -1.36
CA SER A 148 -4.02 13.24 -2.21
C SER A 148 -5.11 14.31 -2.13
N GLY A 149 -6.18 14.07 -1.36
CA GLY A 149 -7.38 14.91 -1.29
C GLY A 149 -8.39 14.68 -2.41
N LYS A 150 -8.06 13.88 -3.42
CA LYS A 150 -8.97 13.58 -4.53
C LYS A 150 -9.92 12.45 -4.15
N SER A 151 -11.18 12.56 -4.54
CA SER A 151 -12.17 11.49 -4.46
C SER A 151 -12.10 10.59 -5.68
N LYS A 152 -12.41 9.30 -5.48
CA LYS A 152 -12.46 8.30 -6.54
C LYS A 152 -13.56 7.30 -6.26
N TYR A 153 -14.32 6.94 -7.30
CA TYR A 153 -15.28 5.83 -7.26
C TYR A 153 -14.58 4.50 -7.48
N ILE A 154 -14.91 3.52 -6.67
CA ILE A 154 -14.35 2.16 -6.71
C ILE A 154 -15.52 1.19 -6.63
N ALA A 155 -15.41 0.07 -7.33
CA ALA A 155 -16.43 -0.99 -7.29
C ALA A 155 -16.55 -1.56 -5.86
N ASP A 156 -17.76 -1.81 -5.40
CA ASP A 156 -18.07 -2.27 -4.04
C ASP A 156 -17.41 -3.61 -3.69
N SER A 157 -17.14 -4.44 -4.69
CA SER A 157 -16.41 -5.71 -4.56
C SER A 157 -14.88 -5.58 -4.40
N CYS A 158 -14.33 -4.36 -4.54
CA CYS A 158 -12.92 -4.12 -4.24
C CYS A 158 -12.67 -4.27 -2.74
N ARG A 159 -11.56 -4.90 -2.35
CA ARG A 159 -11.20 -5.09 -0.95
C ARG A 159 -10.38 -3.92 -0.41
N ALA A 160 -10.51 -3.67 0.87
CA ALA A 160 -9.69 -2.73 1.62
C ALA A 160 -9.40 -3.26 3.02
N THR A 161 -8.30 -2.84 3.62
CA THR A 161 -7.98 -3.10 5.02
C THR A 161 -8.44 -1.91 5.86
N ILE A 162 -9.06 -2.18 7.00
CA ILE A 162 -9.48 -1.13 7.94
C ILE A 162 -8.28 -0.63 8.74
N GLY A 163 -8.16 0.69 8.84
CA GLY A 163 -7.14 1.38 9.61
C GLY A 163 -6.18 2.22 8.79
N VAL A 164 -5.18 2.79 9.44
CA VAL A 164 -4.11 3.61 8.89
C VAL A 164 -2.87 2.74 8.70
N VAL A 165 -2.12 2.92 7.61
CA VAL A 165 -0.85 2.20 7.42
C VAL A 165 0.18 2.62 8.47
N SER A 166 0.78 1.66 9.14
CA SER A 166 1.80 1.88 10.19
C SER A 166 3.04 2.63 9.70
N GLY A 167 3.80 3.20 10.63
CA GLY A 167 5.05 3.89 10.35
C GLY A 167 4.89 5.32 9.84
N ALA A 168 3.85 6.04 10.24
CA ALA A 168 3.59 7.44 9.88
C ALA A 168 4.73 8.36 10.30
N GLY A 169 5.19 8.29 11.54
CA GLY A 169 6.27 9.13 12.13
C GLY A 169 7.63 9.01 11.45
N ARG A 170 7.81 8.05 10.52
CA ARG A 170 9.04 7.94 9.71
C ARG A 170 9.33 9.20 8.91
N THR A 171 8.31 9.93 8.48
CA THR A 171 8.48 11.16 7.68
C THR A 171 8.92 12.35 8.51
N ASP A 172 8.64 12.35 9.80
CA ASP A 172 8.92 13.44 10.74
C ASP A 172 10.37 13.40 11.20
N LYS A 173 11.00 12.22 11.15
CA LYS A 173 12.40 12.04 11.48
C LYS A 173 13.30 12.63 10.39
N PRO A 174 14.13 13.65 10.68
CA PRO A 174 15.04 14.26 9.72
C PRO A 174 16.16 13.29 9.32
N PHE A 175 16.65 13.43 8.09
CA PHE A 175 17.87 12.72 7.68
C PHE A 175 19.09 13.38 8.31
N LEU A 176 19.85 12.64 9.10
CA LEU A 176 21.06 13.11 9.74
C LEU A 176 22.16 13.46 8.74
N LYS A 177 22.26 12.70 7.65
CA LYS A 177 23.27 12.89 6.59
C LYS A 177 22.72 12.58 5.18
N SER A 178 23.32 13.25 4.18
CA SER A 178 22.95 13.10 2.78
C SER A 178 23.12 11.67 2.25
N GLY A 179 24.12 10.92 2.76
CA GLY A 179 24.34 9.52 2.40
C GLY A 179 23.15 8.61 2.73
N ALA A 180 22.51 8.78 3.90
CA ALA A 180 21.31 8.03 4.25
C ALA A 180 20.17 8.29 3.27
N LYS A 181 19.96 9.55 2.87
CA LYS A 181 18.96 9.94 1.86
C LYS A 181 19.31 9.39 0.48
N PHE A 182 20.60 9.36 0.12
CA PHE A 182 21.05 8.76 -1.15
C PHE A 182 20.70 7.28 -1.22
N HIS A 183 21.02 6.50 -0.21
CA HIS A 183 20.70 5.06 -0.19
C HIS A 183 19.20 4.78 -0.20
N LEU A 184 18.40 5.56 0.55
CA LEU A 184 16.95 5.44 0.50
C LEU A 184 16.39 5.71 -0.90
N MET A 185 16.88 6.76 -1.58
CA MET A 185 16.44 7.09 -2.93
C MET A 185 16.87 6.04 -3.95
N LYS A 186 18.07 5.46 -3.79
CA LYS A 186 18.56 4.36 -4.64
C LYS A 186 17.69 3.11 -4.47
N ALA A 187 17.32 2.74 -3.25
CA ALA A 187 16.41 1.61 -2.99
C ALA A 187 15.05 1.78 -3.67
N ARG A 188 14.58 3.02 -3.80
CA ARG A 188 13.32 3.38 -4.47
C ARG A 188 13.43 3.61 -5.98
N GLY A 189 14.61 3.44 -6.59
CA GLY A 189 14.83 3.74 -8.00
C GLY A 189 14.71 5.23 -8.35
N ARG A 190 15.02 6.11 -7.41
CA ARG A 190 14.97 7.57 -7.59
C ARG A 190 16.37 8.15 -7.60
N LYS A 191 16.67 8.98 -8.60
CA LYS A 191 17.95 9.70 -8.66
C LYS A 191 18.03 10.76 -7.54
N TYR A 192 19.11 10.72 -6.78
CA TYR A 192 19.47 11.74 -5.79
C TYR A 192 20.99 11.98 -5.86
N PRO A 193 21.52 13.20 -5.68
CA PRO A 193 20.80 14.47 -5.55
C PRO A 193 20.08 14.88 -6.85
N ARG A 194 19.11 15.80 -6.73
CA ARG A 194 18.36 16.33 -7.85
C ARG A 194 18.57 17.85 -7.93
N THR A 195 19.31 18.30 -8.93
CA THR A 195 19.46 19.72 -9.25
C THR A 195 18.11 20.28 -9.71
N ARG A 196 17.72 21.44 -9.19
CA ARG A 196 16.52 22.16 -9.63
C ARG A 196 16.74 22.70 -11.05
N GLY A 197 15.68 22.75 -11.88
CA GLY A 197 15.77 23.34 -13.23
C GLY A 197 16.30 24.78 -13.23
N ARG A 198 15.87 25.57 -12.24
CA ARG A 198 16.35 26.95 -12.04
C ARG A 198 17.88 27.08 -11.82
N ALA A 199 18.55 26.02 -11.35
CA ALA A 199 19.99 25.99 -11.13
C ALA A 199 20.74 25.30 -12.29
N MET A 200 20.10 25.08 -13.42
CA MET A 200 20.68 24.56 -14.64
C MET A 200 20.82 25.70 -15.64
N VAL A 201 21.93 25.67 -16.39
CA VAL A 201 22.09 26.58 -17.56
C VAL A 201 20.95 26.26 -18.53
N ALA A 202 20.28 27.30 -19.01
CA ALA A 202 19.36 27.19 -20.12
C ALA A 202 20.17 26.83 -21.37
N ALA A 203 19.94 25.66 -21.93
CA ALA A 203 20.57 25.17 -23.16
C ALA A 203 19.52 25.10 -24.26
#